data_02bf3145c7d3497f6abd320261696450
#
_entry.id   02bf3145c7d3497f6abd320261696450
#
_cell.length_a   1.000
_cell.length_b   1.000
_cell.length_c   1.000
_cell.angle_alpha   90.00
_cell.angle_beta   90.00
_cell.angle_gamma   90.00
#
_symmetry.space_group_name_H-M   'P 1'
#
loop_
_entity.id
_entity.type
_entity.pdbx_description
1 polymer ?
#
loop_
_entity_poly.entity_id
_entity_poly.type
_entity_poly.pdbx_seq_one_letter_code
_entity_poly.pdbx_strand_id
1 'polypeptide(L)'
;MIPRQPRIALISYGGTIASAVKPGVGATPSVSMSEIAAHIPELGAFELVHQPSRLVASPHMTVDDLLDINDAVDAAIAQGCDGMVITQGTDTVEEIAFGLDLLYRGPAPVVITAAMRNASMAGGDGPANKAGIRSSRR
;
A
#
# COMPACT_ATOMS: atom_id res chain seq x y z
N MET A 1 -20.20 24.16 6.89
CA MET A 1 -19.92 23.13 5.88
C MET A 1 -19.03 22.07 6.53
N ILE A 2 -19.48 20.83 6.66
CA ILE A 2 -18.65 19.73 7.19
C ILE A 2 -17.62 19.42 6.10
N PRO A 3 -16.31 19.49 6.38
CA PRO A 3 -15.30 19.18 5.38
C PRO A 3 -15.44 17.71 4.93
N ARG A 4 -15.38 17.48 3.63
CA ARG A 4 -15.39 16.12 3.06
C ARG A 4 -14.24 15.31 3.65
N GLN A 5 -14.53 14.10 4.06
CA GLN A 5 -13.50 13.15 4.50
C GLN A 5 -12.54 12.86 3.34
N PRO A 6 -11.21 12.97 3.53
CA PRO A 6 -10.26 12.68 2.45
C PRO A 6 -10.36 11.21 2.02
N ARG A 7 -10.32 10.98 0.71
CA ARG A 7 -10.38 9.64 0.10
C ARG A 7 -8.98 9.14 -0.21
N ILE A 8 -8.61 8.01 0.36
CA ILE A 8 -7.29 7.40 0.17
C ILE A 8 -7.44 6.04 -0.50
N ALA A 9 -6.83 5.89 -1.67
CA ALA A 9 -6.77 4.60 -2.33
C ALA A 9 -5.72 3.70 -1.69
N LEU A 10 -6.08 2.44 -1.45
CA LEU A 10 -5.19 1.39 -0.98
C LEU A 10 -4.93 0.42 -2.13
N ILE A 11 -3.67 0.33 -2.57
CA ILE A 11 -3.20 -0.50 -3.66
C ILE A 11 -2.22 -1.52 -3.07
N SER A 12 -2.48 -2.82 -3.23
CA SER A 12 -1.63 -3.86 -2.62
C SER A 12 -1.01 -4.77 -3.68
N TYR A 13 0.31 -4.84 -3.65
CA TYR A 13 1.11 -5.77 -4.45
C TYR A 13 1.83 -6.81 -3.57
N GLY A 14 1.18 -7.26 -2.49
CA GLY A 14 1.68 -8.29 -1.60
C GLY A 14 2.74 -7.81 -0.62
N GLY A 15 3.79 -8.62 -0.44
CA GLY A 15 4.89 -8.37 0.49
C GLY A 15 4.61 -8.79 1.93
N THR A 16 5.61 -8.65 2.79
CA THR A 16 5.58 -9.02 4.21
C THR A 16 4.48 -8.29 4.98
N ILE A 17 4.15 -7.08 4.58
CA ILE A 17 3.11 -6.26 5.20
C ILE A 17 1.70 -6.86 5.07
N ALA A 18 1.48 -7.66 4.01
CA ALA A 18 0.22 -8.37 3.73
C ALA A 18 0.35 -9.89 3.99
N SER A 19 1.41 -10.35 4.64
CA SER A 19 1.69 -11.77 4.85
C SER A 19 1.38 -12.21 6.28
N ALA A 20 0.87 -13.43 6.42
CA ALA A 20 0.76 -14.15 7.68
C ALA A 20 1.54 -15.46 7.63
N VAL A 21 2.11 -15.88 8.76
CA VAL A 21 2.81 -17.16 8.88
C VAL A 21 1.79 -18.28 8.97
N LYS A 22 1.89 -19.25 8.05
CA LYS A 22 1.14 -20.50 8.13
C LYS A 22 2.07 -21.63 8.54
N PRO A 23 1.65 -22.51 9.48
CA PRO A 23 2.47 -23.67 9.87
C PRO A 23 2.85 -24.51 8.65
N GLY A 24 4.14 -24.81 8.47
CA GLY A 24 4.67 -25.65 7.40
C GLY A 24 4.85 -25.00 6.03
N VAL A 25 4.41 -23.75 5.83
CA VAL A 25 4.48 -23.07 4.51
C VAL A 25 5.28 -21.76 4.55
N GLY A 26 5.55 -21.23 5.75
CA GLY A 26 6.20 -19.93 5.90
C GLY A 26 5.25 -18.75 5.78
N ALA A 27 5.80 -17.55 5.56
CA ALA A 27 5.01 -16.33 5.39
C ALA A 27 4.42 -16.28 3.96
N THR A 28 3.08 -16.28 3.89
CA THR A 28 2.37 -16.15 2.60
C THR A 28 1.50 -14.90 2.62
N PRO A 29 1.40 -14.15 1.50
CA PRO A 29 0.47 -13.05 1.38
C PRO A 29 -0.96 -13.55 1.56
N SER A 30 -1.61 -13.18 2.66
CA SER A 30 -2.95 -13.70 3.00
C SER A 30 -3.80 -12.72 3.80
N VAL A 31 -3.27 -11.55 4.15
CA VAL A 31 -3.99 -10.51 4.90
C VAL A 31 -4.44 -9.44 3.92
N SER A 32 -5.74 -9.18 3.89
CA SER A 32 -6.30 -8.12 3.04
C SER A 32 -5.95 -6.74 3.59
N MET A 33 -5.91 -5.74 2.71
CA MET A 33 -5.71 -4.34 3.11
C MET A 33 -6.81 -3.84 4.04
N SER A 34 -8.05 -4.34 3.91
CA SER A 34 -9.15 -4.01 4.81
C SER A 34 -8.93 -4.55 6.22
N GLU A 35 -8.42 -5.78 6.35
CA GLU A 35 -8.07 -6.34 7.68
C GLU A 35 -6.94 -5.56 8.34
N ILE A 36 -5.92 -5.14 7.58
CA ILE A 36 -4.84 -4.32 8.11
C ILE A 36 -5.35 -2.94 8.52
N ALA A 37 -6.21 -2.33 7.72
CA ALA A 37 -6.80 -1.02 8.00
C ALA A 37 -7.69 -1.02 9.25
N ALA A 38 -8.42 -2.11 9.50
CA ALA A 38 -9.29 -2.27 10.68
C ALA A 38 -8.50 -2.23 12.01
N HIS A 39 -7.21 -2.53 11.99
CA HIS A 39 -6.35 -2.50 13.18
C HIS A 39 -5.61 -1.16 13.37
N ILE A 40 -5.89 -0.14 12.56
CA ILE A 40 -5.25 1.18 12.62
C ILE A 40 -6.35 2.24 12.83
N PRO A 41 -6.67 2.61 14.08
CA PRO A 41 -7.78 3.55 14.38
C PRO A 41 -7.64 4.90 13.68
N GLU A 42 -6.41 5.35 13.42
CA GLU A 42 -6.13 6.62 12.75
C GLU A 42 -6.64 6.67 11.31
N LEU A 43 -6.81 5.51 10.66
CA LEU A 43 -7.37 5.43 9.31
C LEU A 43 -8.87 5.71 9.28
N GLY A 44 -9.58 5.67 10.40
CA GLY A 44 -10.98 6.07 10.51
C GLY A 44 -11.25 7.55 10.15
N ALA A 45 -10.21 8.38 10.08
CA ALA A 45 -10.31 9.76 9.60
C ALA A 45 -10.39 9.87 8.06
N PHE A 46 -10.25 8.77 7.33
CA PHE A 46 -10.20 8.72 5.87
C PHE A 46 -11.29 7.80 5.31
N GLU A 47 -11.81 8.14 4.15
CA GLU A 47 -12.57 7.21 3.32
C GLU A 47 -11.58 6.33 2.55
N LEU A 48 -11.53 5.03 2.87
CA LEU A 48 -10.59 4.11 2.24
C LEU A 48 -11.22 3.47 0.99
N VAL A 49 -10.56 3.63 -0.15
CA VAL A 49 -10.96 3.06 -1.45
C VAL A 49 -10.00 1.94 -1.81
N HIS A 50 -10.50 0.71 -1.83
CA HIS A 50 -9.68 -0.45 -2.18
C HIS A 50 -9.59 -0.60 -3.70
N GLN A 51 -8.38 -0.62 -4.21
CA GLN A 51 -8.12 -0.92 -5.61
C GLN A 51 -7.90 -2.44 -5.81
N PRO A 52 -8.09 -2.96 -7.03
CA PRO A 52 -7.70 -4.31 -7.35
C PRO A 52 -6.27 -4.59 -6.90
N SER A 53 -6.07 -5.71 -6.22
CA SER A 53 -4.79 -6.08 -5.62
C SER A 53 -4.19 -7.27 -6.35
N ARG A 54 -2.88 -7.28 -6.53
CA ARG A 54 -2.13 -8.41 -7.05
C ARG A 54 -1.10 -8.86 -6.01
N LEU A 55 -1.11 -10.13 -5.67
CA LEU A 55 -0.18 -10.68 -4.68
C LEU A 55 1.07 -11.22 -5.40
N VAL A 56 2.05 -10.36 -5.57
CA VAL A 56 3.35 -10.70 -6.18
C VAL A 56 4.42 -10.70 -5.09
N ALA A 57 5.26 -11.73 -5.09
CA ALA A 57 6.47 -11.71 -4.27
C ALA A 57 7.46 -10.71 -4.88
N SER A 58 7.99 -9.79 -4.07
CA SER A 58 8.78 -8.66 -4.58
C SER A 58 9.99 -9.03 -5.46
N PRO A 59 10.71 -10.16 -5.26
CA PRO A 59 11.77 -10.57 -6.18
C PRO A 59 11.27 -10.91 -7.60
N HIS A 60 9.97 -11.13 -7.77
CA HIS A 60 9.36 -11.49 -9.05
C HIS A 60 8.62 -10.33 -9.72
N MET A 61 8.70 -9.13 -9.16
CA MET A 61 8.10 -7.94 -9.77
C MET A 61 8.83 -7.57 -11.06
N THR A 62 8.05 -7.18 -12.05
CA THR A 62 8.50 -6.86 -13.41
C THR A 62 8.18 -5.41 -13.76
N VAL A 63 8.63 -4.96 -14.93
CA VAL A 63 8.24 -3.66 -15.47
C VAL A 63 6.72 -3.59 -15.75
N ASP A 64 6.12 -4.72 -16.15
CA ASP A 64 4.66 -4.76 -16.36
C ASP A 64 3.91 -4.55 -15.05
N ASP A 65 4.42 -5.08 -13.92
CA ASP A 65 3.84 -4.81 -12.60
C ASP A 65 3.95 -3.32 -12.22
N LEU A 66 5.05 -2.65 -12.57
CA LEU A 66 5.19 -1.20 -12.38
C LEU A 66 4.15 -0.42 -13.19
N LEU A 67 3.91 -0.82 -14.46
CA LEU A 67 2.90 -0.19 -15.32
C LEU A 67 1.48 -0.44 -14.76
N ASP A 68 1.18 -1.64 -14.31
CA ASP A 68 -0.09 -1.96 -13.63
C ASP A 68 -0.31 -1.11 -12.38
N ILE A 69 0.75 -0.86 -11.59
CA ILE A 69 0.70 0.03 -10.43
C ILE A 69 0.38 1.46 -10.86
N ASN A 70 1.03 1.97 -11.91
CA ASN A 70 0.77 3.31 -12.43
C ASN A 70 -0.68 3.45 -12.91
N ASP A 71 -1.19 2.45 -13.64
CA ASP A 71 -2.59 2.42 -14.10
C ASP A 71 -3.58 2.40 -12.91
N ALA A 72 -3.26 1.66 -11.84
CA ALA A 72 -4.07 1.65 -10.63
C ALA A 72 -4.06 3.02 -9.91
N VAL A 73 -2.93 3.73 -9.92
CA VAL A 73 -2.82 5.11 -9.41
C VAL A 73 -3.70 6.05 -10.22
N ASP A 74 -3.63 6.00 -11.55
CA ASP A 74 -4.44 6.84 -12.44
C ASP A 74 -5.94 6.56 -12.29
N ALA A 75 -6.31 5.27 -12.14
CA ALA A 75 -7.69 4.88 -11.87
C ALA A 75 -8.19 5.42 -10.53
N ALA A 76 -7.35 5.41 -9.48
CA ALA A 76 -7.70 5.98 -8.17
C ALA A 76 -7.94 7.49 -8.25
N ILE A 77 -7.11 8.21 -9.01
CA ILE A 77 -7.30 9.65 -9.25
C ILE A 77 -8.63 9.90 -9.98
N ALA A 78 -8.92 9.13 -11.03
CA ALA A 78 -10.16 9.23 -11.78
C ALA A 78 -11.40 8.97 -10.91
N GLN A 79 -11.26 8.16 -9.85
CA GLN A 79 -12.29 7.93 -8.83
C GLN A 79 -12.37 9.04 -7.77
N GLY A 80 -11.56 10.09 -7.88
CA GLY A 80 -11.54 11.23 -6.96
C GLY A 80 -10.83 10.96 -5.64
N CYS A 81 -9.85 10.07 -5.61
CA CYS A 81 -8.99 9.89 -4.44
C CYS A 81 -8.04 11.08 -4.27
N ASP A 82 -7.83 11.50 -3.03
CA ASP A 82 -6.96 12.62 -2.65
C ASP A 82 -5.51 12.19 -2.44
N GLY A 83 -5.27 10.89 -2.35
CA GLY A 83 -3.94 10.30 -2.21
C GLY A 83 -3.98 8.78 -2.34
N MET A 84 -2.82 8.16 -2.53
CA MET A 84 -2.67 6.73 -2.72
C MET A 84 -1.62 6.16 -1.78
N VAL A 85 -1.88 4.96 -1.27
CA VAL A 85 -0.93 4.16 -0.49
C VAL A 85 -0.75 2.82 -1.19
N ILE A 86 0.48 2.56 -1.59
CA ILE A 86 0.88 1.32 -2.24
C ILE A 86 1.66 0.48 -1.22
N THR A 87 1.29 -0.79 -1.09
CA THR A 87 2.05 -1.74 -0.26
C THR A 87 2.62 -2.85 -1.12
N GLN A 88 3.90 -3.16 -0.92
CA GLN A 88 4.59 -4.24 -1.61
C GLN A 88 5.67 -4.88 -0.73
N GLY A 89 6.42 -5.84 -1.27
CA GLY A 89 7.58 -6.42 -0.61
C GLY A 89 8.81 -5.52 -0.70
N THR A 90 9.79 -5.77 0.19
CA THR A 90 10.94 -4.89 0.38
C THR A 90 12.04 -5.05 -0.67
N ASP A 91 12.09 -6.17 -1.40
CA ASP A 91 13.22 -6.47 -2.30
C ASP A 91 13.33 -5.52 -3.50
N THR A 92 12.22 -4.96 -3.96
CA THR A 92 12.15 -4.08 -5.14
C THR A 92 11.40 -2.77 -4.87
N VAL A 93 11.26 -2.39 -3.60
CA VAL A 93 10.46 -1.20 -3.25
C VAL A 93 11.10 0.09 -3.79
N GLU A 94 12.41 0.17 -3.82
CA GLU A 94 13.15 1.34 -4.30
C GLU A 94 13.07 1.48 -5.82
N GLU A 95 13.16 0.38 -6.57
CA GLU A 95 13.06 0.38 -8.03
C GLU A 95 11.63 0.75 -8.48
N ILE A 96 10.62 0.19 -7.82
CA ILE A 96 9.22 0.53 -8.12
C ILE A 96 8.92 1.96 -7.74
N ALA A 97 9.40 2.44 -6.59
CA ALA A 97 9.22 3.83 -6.18
C ALA A 97 9.86 4.81 -7.18
N PHE A 98 11.09 4.55 -7.59
CA PHE A 98 11.79 5.35 -8.58
C PHE A 98 11.11 5.29 -9.95
N GLY A 99 10.74 4.09 -10.41
CA GLY A 99 10.04 3.92 -11.68
C GLY A 99 8.71 4.67 -11.69
N LEU A 100 7.95 4.60 -10.60
CA LEU A 100 6.69 5.31 -10.49
C LEU A 100 6.89 6.84 -10.44
N ASP A 101 7.94 7.34 -9.79
CA ASP A 101 8.30 8.76 -9.80
C ASP A 101 8.59 9.28 -11.22
N LEU A 102 9.15 8.44 -12.08
CA LEU A 102 9.38 8.78 -13.48
C LEU A 102 8.09 8.79 -14.33
N LEU A 103 7.12 7.94 -14.01
CA LEU A 103 5.88 7.77 -14.78
C LEU A 103 4.78 8.73 -14.32
N TYR A 104 4.59 8.80 -13.00
CA TYR A 104 3.50 9.56 -12.41
C TYR A 104 3.70 11.07 -12.54
N ARG A 105 2.64 11.78 -12.98
CA ARG A 105 2.64 13.24 -13.17
C ARG A 105 1.47 13.93 -12.48
N GLY A 106 0.70 13.18 -11.69
CA GLY A 106 -0.47 13.73 -11.02
C GLY A 106 -0.13 14.60 -9.80
N PRO A 107 -1.09 15.40 -9.30
CA PRO A 107 -0.89 16.29 -8.16
C PRO A 107 -1.11 15.58 -6.80
N ALA A 108 -1.76 14.42 -6.77
CA ALA A 108 -2.08 13.73 -5.54
C ALA A 108 -0.85 12.97 -4.99
N PRO A 109 -0.59 12.96 -3.68
CA PRO A 109 0.53 12.25 -3.12
C PRO A 109 0.38 10.73 -3.28
N VAL A 110 1.47 10.07 -3.68
CA VAL A 110 1.60 8.62 -3.73
C VAL A 110 2.65 8.20 -2.71
N VAL A 111 2.29 7.32 -1.80
CA VAL A 111 3.17 6.77 -0.78
C VAL A 111 3.35 5.29 -1.02
N ILE A 112 4.58 4.83 -1.18
CA ILE A 112 4.92 3.41 -1.22
C ILE A 112 5.48 3.00 0.14
N THR A 113 5.00 1.89 0.68
CA THR A 113 5.46 1.35 1.96
C THR A 113 5.57 -0.17 1.91
N ALA A 114 6.44 -0.68 2.76
CA ALA A 114 6.67 -2.11 2.95
C ALA A 114 6.79 -2.41 4.45
N ALA A 115 6.97 -3.67 4.82
CA ALA A 115 7.25 -4.07 6.20
C ALA A 115 8.34 -5.15 6.20
N MET A 116 9.26 -5.05 7.16
CA MET A 116 10.28 -6.09 7.41
C MET A 116 9.73 -7.21 8.28
N ARG A 117 8.78 -6.90 9.19
CA ARG A 117 8.14 -7.87 10.09
C ARG A 117 6.68 -8.03 9.68
N ASN A 118 6.24 -9.28 9.51
CA ASN A 118 4.85 -9.55 9.17
C ASN A 118 3.90 -9.27 10.36
N ALA A 119 2.62 -9.12 10.06
CA ALA A 119 1.61 -8.77 11.05
C ALA A 119 1.41 -9.82 12.14
N SER A 120 1.83 -11.07 11.92
CA SER A 120 1.73 -12.17 12.91
C SER A 120 2.91 -12.24 13.87
N MET A 121 3.97 -11.46 13.65
CA MET A 121 5.14 -11.41 14.54
C MET A 121 4.93 -10.37 15.64
N ALA A 122 5.45 -10.65 16.83
CA ALA A 122 5.51 -9.67 17.90
C ALA A 122 6.31 -8.45 17.44
N GLY A 123 5.72 -7.25 17.50
CA GLY A 123 6.33 -6.02 17.01
C GLY A 123 6.33 -5.89 15.50
N GLY A 124 5.30 -6.42 14.82
CA GLY A 124 5.09 -6.18 13.38
C GLY A 124 5.10 -4.68 13.07
N ASP A 125 5.89 -4.26 12.07
CA ASP A 125 6.11 -2.85 11.73
C ASP A 125 5.11 -2.30 10.69
N GLY A 126 4.30 -3.18 10.08
CA GLY A 126 3.31 -2.79 9.08
C GLY A 126 2.32 -1.70 9.54
N PRO A 127 1.68 -1.82 10.72
CA PRO A 127 0.81 -0.78 11.26
C PRO A 127 1.52 0.56 11.49
N ALA A 128 2.73 0.52 12.07
CA ALA A 128 3.52 1.73 12.34
C ALA A 128 3.93 2.45 11.04
N ASN A 129 4.37 1.71 10.03
CA ASN A 129 4.75 2.26 8.73
C ASN A 129 3.57 2.91 8.01
N LYS A 130 2.38 2.33 8.12
CA LYS A 130 1.14 2.91 7.56
C LYS A 130 0.65 4.13 8.33
N ALA A 131 0.79 4.15 9.65
CA ALA A 131 0.44 5.31 10.47
C ALA A 131 1.36 6.52 10.18
N GLY A 132 2.63 6.28 9.80
CA GLY A 132 3.60 7.31 9.41
C GLY A 132 3.22 8.15 8.18
N ILE A 133 2.27 7.68 7.36
CA ILE A 133 1.74 8.39 6.17
C ILE A 133 1.15 9.77 6.51
N ARG A 134 0.78 10.01 7.77
CA ARG A 134 0.25 11.31 8.24
C ARG A 134 1.25 12.47 8.16
N SER A 135 2.56 12.21 8.12
CA SER A 135 3.59 13.26 8.21
C SER A 135 4.01 13.85 6.87
N SER A 136 3.63 13.29 5.75
CA SER A 136 4.01 13.76 4.41
C SER A 136 3.20 14.95 3.89
N ARG A 137 2.32 15.54 4.72
CA ARG A 137 1.64 16.81 4.43
C ARG A 137 2.43 17.99 5.03
N ARG A 138 3.50 18.40 4.39
CA ARG A 138 4.07 19.74 4.52
C ARG A 138 4.51 20.25 3.17
#